data_d1dadbe422a3db2a76b4cca046777031
#
_entry.id   d1dadbe422a3db2a76b4cca046777031
#
_cell.length_a   1.000
_cell.length_b   1.000
_cell.length_c   1.000
_cell.angle_alpha   90.00
_cell.angle_beta   90.00
_cell.angle_gamma   90.00
#
_symmetry.space_group_name_H-M   'P 1'
#
loop_
_entity.id
_entity.type
_entity.pdbx_description
1 polymer ?
#
loop_
_entity_poly.entity_id
_entity_poly.type
_entity_poly.pdbx_seq_one_letter_code
_entity_poly.pdbx_strand_id
1 'polypeptide(L)'
;MKISKGTMDVLKNYSEINQSIVIKEGNEIKTISALKNILSRAVVKENFPKDFAIYDLPTFIGFHSTMSEPDFEFNDVSMTMKDGDGKGKYFYAEPSLVVTPPEKPIEMPESDIKFELKNDVLEDIMKKANVLKLADIGLKSCPKSQGLYLYATNKNNDTSNDYSVKVGDGATKKFNIVFKKDNLKIIPSDYDVTIANGISHFKNKDTNVELEYWISLEANSDYGE
;
A
#
# COMPACT_ATOMS: atom_id res chain seq x y z
N MET A 1 -9.99 -24.14 -5.26
CA MET A 1 -10.12 -22.99 -4.33
C MET A 1 -10.48 -21.76 -5.14
N LYS A 2 -11.47 -20.96 -4.72
CA LYS A 2 -11.77 -19.66 -5.35
C LYS A 2 -11.03 -18.54 -4.64
N ILE A 3 -10.59 -17.52 -5.37
CA ILE A 3 -9.98 -16.32 -4.82
C ILE A 3 -11.03 -15.22 -4.77
N SER A 4 -11.24 -14.63 -3.60
CA SER A 4 -12.24 -13.58 -3.39
C SER A 4 -11.86 -12.27 -4.10
N LYS A 5 -12.86 -11.44 -4.37
CA LYS A 5 -12.63 -10.10 -4.93
C LYS A 5 -11.66 -9.28 -4.05
N GLY A 6 -11.82 -9.34 -2.71
CA GLY A 6 -10.93 -8.60 -1.80
C GLY A 6 -9.48 -9.00 -1.95
N THR A 7 -9.18 -10.29 -2.06
CA THR A 7 -7.82 -10.78 -2.30
C THR A 7 -7.30 -10.37 -3.68
N MET A 8 -8.14 -10.41 -4.71
CA MET A 8 -7.75 -9.90 -6.03
C MET A 8 -7.49 -8.39 -6.05
N ASP A 9 -8.24 -7.60 -5.29
CA ASP A 9 -8.02 -6.17 -5.17
C ASP A 9 -6.68 -5.87 -4.44
N VAL A 10 -6.33 -6.68 -3.42
CA VAL A 10 -5.00 -6.63 -2.79
C VAL A 10 -3.89 -6.97 -3.80
N LEU A 11 -4.04 -8.06 -4.57
CA LEU A 11 -3.04 -8.44 -5.58
C LEU A 11 -2.88 -7.37 -6.67
N LYS A 12 -3.97 -6.73 -7.11
CA LYS A 12 -3.92 -5.59 -8.05
C LYS A 12 -3.11 -4.43 -7.47
N ASN A 13 -3.39 -4.03 -6.24
CA ASN A 13 -2.63 -2.99 -5.57
C ASN A 13 -1.16 -3.36 -5.41
N TYR A 14 -0.88 -4.61 -5.02
CA TYR A 14 0.49 -5.09 -4.88
C TYR A 14 1.26 -5.12 -6.21
N SER A 15 0.58 -5.36 -7.33
CA SER A 15 1.20 -5.28 -8.66
C SER A 15 1.67 -3.87 -9.03
N GLU A 16 1.08 -2.84 -8.45
CA GLU A 16 1.54 -1.45 -8.61
C GLU A 16 2.78 -1.15 -7.75
N ILE A 17 2.96 -1.88 -6.63
CA ILE A 17 4.11 -1.75 -5.73
C ILE A 17 5.29 -2.57 -6.24
N ASN A 18 5.05 -3.82 -6.64
CA ASN A 18 6.04 -4.75 -7.17
C ASN A 18 5.39 -5.65 -8.23
N GLN A 19 6.00 -5.77 -9.40
CA GLN A 19 5.50 -6.60 -10.49
C GLN A 19 5.60 -8.11 -10.24
N SER A 20 6.27 -8.51 -9.18
CA SER A 20 6.43 -9.90 -8.78
C SER A 20 6.09 -10.11 -7.30
N ILE A 21 5.69 -11.33 -6.94
CA ILE A 21 5.31 -11.66 -5.57
C ILE A 21 5.65 -13.11 -5.23
N VAL A 22 6.05 -13.35 -3.97
CA VAL A 22 6.03 -14.68 -3.36
C VAL A 22 4.85 -14.74 -2.40
N ILE A 23 3.96 -15.70 -2.63
CA ILE A 23 2.87 -16.02 -1.72
C ILE A 23 3.31 -17.23 -0.89
N LYS A 24 3.23 -17.09 0.42
CA LYS A 24 3.54 -18.14 1.37
C LYS A 24 2.30 -18.98 1.68
N GLU A 25 2.51 -20.20 2.12
CA GLU A 25 1.44 -21.02 2.72
C GLU A 25 0.74 -20.25 3.84
N GLY A 26 -0.60 -20.31 3.88
CA GLY A 26 -1.41 -19.58 4.84
C GLY A 26 -2.24 -18.47 4.20
N ASN A 27 -2.63 -17.49 5.00
CA ASN A 27 -3.54 -16.43 4.60
C ASN A 27 -2.90 -15.02 4.63
N GLU A 28 -1.59 -14.94 4.82
CA GLU A 28 -0.87 -13.67 4.84
C GLU A 28 -0.14 -13.44 3.51
N ILE A 29 -0.40 -12.30 2.88
CA ILE A 29 0.26 -11.87 1.67
C ILE A 29 1.07 -10.61 1.97
N LYS A 30 2.32 -10.58 1.54
CA LYS A 30 3.22 -9.43 1.71
C LYS A 30 3.86 -9.01 0.39
N THR A 31 4.12 -7.72 0.26
CA THR A 31 4.92 -7.18 -0.84
C THR A 31 5.87 -6.09 -0.36
N ILE A 32 6.93 -5.86 -1.12
CA ILE A 32 7.86 -4.74 -0.92
C ILE A 32 8.26 -4.17 -2.27
N SER A 33 8.32 -2.85 -2.39
CA SER A 33 8.79 -2.20 -3.60
C SER A 33 10.27 -2.49 -3.86
N ALA A 34 10.69 -2.43 -5.13
CA ALA A 34 12.09 -2.65 -5.52
C ALA A 34 13.07 -1.70 -4.80
N LEU A 35 12.65 -0.46 -4.51
CA LEU A 35 13.43 0.53 -3.76
C LEU A 35 13.31 0.37 -2.24
N LYS A 36 12.52 -0.60 -1.76
CA LYS A 36 12.27 -0.89 -0.34
C LYS A 36 11.69 0.29 0.45
N ASN A 37 11.00 1.19 -0.22
CA ASN A 37 10.35 2.37 0.35
C ASN A 37 8.85 2.20 0.62
N ILE A 38 8.26 1.11 0.14
CA ILE A 38 6.87 0.71 0.44
C ILE A 38 6.89 -0.77 0.79
N LEU A 39 6.36 -1.11 1.95
CA LEU A 39 6.06 -2.49 2.34
C LEU A 39 4.57 -2.58 2.66
N SER A 40 3.94 -3.67 2.29
CA SER A 40 2.55 -3.94 2.66
C SER A 40 2.36 -5.38 3.11
N ARG A 41 1.42 -5.55 4.02
CA ARG A 41 0.95 -6.82 4.55
C ARG A 41 -0.58 -6.86 4.50
N ALA A 42 -1.13 -7.97 4.03
CA ALA A 42 -2.56 -8.22 4.07
C ALA A 42 -2.85 -9.60 4.65
N VAL A 43 -3.90 -9.71 5.46
CA VAL A 43 -4.48 -10.99 5.86
C VAL A 43 -5.77 -11.18 5.09
N VAL A 44 -5.78 -12.18 4.22
CA VAL A 44 -6.87 -12.46 3.28
C VAL A 44 -7.75 -13.63 3.75
N LYS A 45 -8.86 -13.85 3.07
CA LYS A 45 -9.81 -14.92 3.44
C LYS A 45 -9.32 -16.31 3.07
N GLU A 46 -8.55 -16.42 2.00
CA GLU A 46 -8.05 -17.67 1.47
C GLU A 46 -6.86 -18.17 2.27
N ASN A 47 -6.80 -19.48 2.46
CA ASN A 47 -5.62 -20.15 3.02
C ASN A 47 -4.89 -20.84 1.87
N PHE A 48 -3.80 -20.24 1.40
CA PHE A 48 -2.98 -20.80 0.31
C PHE A 48 -2.31 -22.09 0.76
N PRO A 49 -2.37 -23.16 -0.05
CA PRO A 49 -1.96 -24.51 0.38
C PRO A 49 -0.45 -24.74 0.36
N LYS A 50 0.32 -23.84 -0.21
CA LYS A 50 1.78 -23.94 -0.37
C LYS A 50 2.42 -22.62 -0.77
N ASP A 51 3.74 -22.53 -0.64
CA ASP A 51 4.54 -21.43 -1.17
C ASP A 51 4.59 -21.48 -2.71
N PHE A 52 4.46 -20.33 -3.36
CA PHE A 52 4.69 -20.17 -4.79
C PHE A 52 5.07 -18.73 -5.14
N ALA A 53 5.72 -18.55 -6.28
CA ALA A 53 6.13 -17.24 -6.78
C ALA A 53 5.47 -16.93 -8.12
N ILE A 54 5.06 -15.68 -8.30
CA ILE A 54 4.56 -15.10 -9.55
C ILE A 54 5.54 -14.00 -9.97
N TYR A 55 6.16 -14.17 -11.14
CA TYR A 55 7.12 -13.18 -11.66
C TYR A 55 6.43 -11.97 -12.30
N ASP A 56 5.38 -12.21 -13.06
CA ASP A 56 4.59 -11.18 -13.74
C ASP A 56 3.16 -11.17 -13.17
N LEU A 57 3.02 -10.47 -12.05
CA LEU A 57 1.74 -10.34 -11.34
C LEU A 57 0.67 -9.60 -12.17
N PRO A 58 0.99 -8.52 -12.93
CA PRO A 58 0.04 -7.91 -13.85
C PRO A 58 -0.53 -8.88 -14.88
N THR A 59 0.32 -9.69 -15.52
CA THR A 59 -0.13 -10.71 -16.50
C THR A 59 -0.99 -11.78 -15.83
N PHE A 60 -0.63 -12.24 -14.62
CA PHE A 60 -1.46 -13.16 -13.84
C PHE A 60 -2.85 -12.60 -13.54
N ILE A 61 -2.93 -11.35 -13.07
CA ILE A 61 -4.18 -10.64 -12.79
C ILE A 61 -4.98 -10.45 -14.08
N GLY A 62 -4.32 -10.05 -15.17
CA GLY A 62 -4.95 -9.90 -16.48
C GLY A 62 -5.56 -11.21 -16.96
N PHE A 63 -4.84 -12.33 -16.82
CA PHE A 63 -5.35 -13.65 -17.18
C PHE A 63 -6.55 -14.06 -16.31
N HIS A 64 -6.46 -13.89 -15.00
CA HIS A 64 -7.60 -14.11 -14.08
C HIS A 64 -8.83 -13.29 -14.49
N SER A 65 -8.64 -12.04 -14.89
CA SER A 65 -9.75 -11.12 -15.23
C SER A 65 -10.51 -11.50 -16.49
N THR A 66 -9.99 -12.41 -17.32
CA THR A 66 -10.69 -12.96 -18.50
C THR A 66 -11.65 -14.10 -18.14
N MET A 67 -11.63 -14.55 -16.89
CA MET A 67 -12.47 -15.61 -16.34
C MET A 67 -13.53 -15.03 -15.41
N SER A 68 -14.67 -15.71 -15.27
CA SER A 68 -15.77 -15.22 -14.42
C SER A 68 -15.51 -15.47 -12.95
N GLU A 69 -15.34 -16.73 -12.57
CA GLU A 69 -15.05 -17.16 -11.19
C GLU A 69 -14.19 -18.42 -11.19
N PRO A 70 -12.91 -18.35 -11.57
CA PRO A 70 -12.10 -19.53 -11.77
C PRO A 70 -11.82 -20.27 -10.45
N ASP A 71 -11.87 -21.59 -10.52
CA ASP A 71 -11.36 -22.48 -9.47
C ASP A 71 -9.87 -22.73 -9.67
N PHE A 72 -9.10 -22.53 -8.59
CA PHE A 72 -7.65 -22.72 -8.56
C PHE A 72 -7.28 -24.11 -8.03
N GLU A 73 -6.44 -24.80 -8.79
CA GLU A 73 -5.75 -26.03 -8.39
C GLU A 73 -4.24 -25.77 -8.34
N PHE A 74 -3.63 -25.97 -7.19
CA PHE A 74 -2.20 -25.73 -6.95
C PHE A 74 -1.43 -27.04 -7.09
N ASN A 75 -0.52 -27.08 -8.07
CA ASN A 75 0.37 -28.22 -8.34
C ASN A 75 1.80 -27.86 -7.91
N ASP A 76 2.77 -28.75 -8.15
CA ASP A 76 4.15 -28.55 -7.68
C ASP A 76 4.86 -27.40 -8.39
N VAL A 77 4.65 -27.23 -9.69
CA VAL A 77 5.35 -26.24 -10.53
C VAL A 77 4.43 -25.23 -11.18
N SER A 78 3.09 -25.34 -10.97
CA SER A 78 2.10 -24.50 -11.64
C SER A 78 0.79 -24.48 -10.87
N MET A 79 -0.05 -23.50 -11.17
CA MET A 79 -1.48 -23.53 -10.83
C MET A 79 -2.32 -23.68 -12.08
N THR A 80 -3.47 -24.30 -11.94
CA THR A 80 -4.49 -24.42 -12.98
C THR A 80 -5.71 -23.60 -12.55
N MET A 81 -6.19 -22.71 -13.43
CA MET A 81 -7.44 -21.98 -13.28
C MET A 81 -8.49 -22.63 -14.18
N LYS A 82 -9.64 -22.97 -13.61
CA LYS A 82 -10.77 -23.59 -14.32
C LYS A 82 -11.98 -22.68 -14.25
N ASP A 83 -12.60 -22.40 -15.40
CA ASP A 83 -13.80 -21.60 -15.53
C ASP A 83 -14.73 -22.26 -16.57
N GLY A 84 -15.81 -22.90 -16.13
CA GLY A 84 -16.64 -23.75 -16.98
C GLY A 84 -15.83 -24.87 -17.64
N ASP A 85 -15.92 -24.96 -18.97
CA ASP A 85 -15.16 -25.93 -19.77
C ASP A 85 -13.72 -25.47 -20.09
N GLY A 86 -13.43 -24.21 -19.79
CA GLY A 86 -12.12 -23.60 -20.00
C GLY A 86 -11.14 -23.92 -18.87
N LYS A 87 -9.88 -24.16 -19.24
CA LYS A 87 -8.82 -24.23 -18.25
C LYS A 87 -7.54 -23.60 -18.76
N GLY A 88 -6.86 -22.87 -17.87
CA GLY A 88 -5.55 -22.31 -18.14
C GLY A 88 -4.54 -22.75 -17.09
N LYS A 89 -3.27 -22.84 -17.49
CA LYS A 89 -2.17 -23.16 -16.60
C LYS A 89 -1.23 -21.97 -16.50
N TYR A 90 -0.82 -21.66 -15.27
CA TYR A 90 0.16 -20.62 -14.99
C TYR A 90 1.34 -21.25 -14.22
N PHE A 91 2.55 -21.16 -14.77
CA PHE A 91 3.75 -21.71 -14.16
C PHE A 91 4.31 -20.77 -13.10
N TYR A 92 4.80 -21.34 -12.00
CA TYR A 92 5.47 -20.58 -10.95
C TYR A 92 6.86 -20.13 -11.41
N ALA A 93 7.30 -19.02 -10.84
CA ALA A 93 8.68 -18.56 -10.98
C ALA A 93 9.56 -19.14 -9.87
N GLU A 94 10.87 -19.05 -10.08
CA GLU A 94 11.83 -19.31 -9.01
C GLU A 94 11.75 -18.19 -7.96
N PRO A 95 11.50 -18.50 -6.66
CA PRO A 95 11.36 -17.50 -5.61
C PRO A 95 12.58 -16.57 -5.48
N SER A 96 13.78 -17.06 -5.81
CA SER A 96 15.03 -16.29 -5.77
C SER A 96 15.07 -15.10 -6.75
N LEU A 97 14.19 -15.09 -7.75
CA LEU A 97 14.07 -13.97 -8.71
C LEU A 97 13.17 -12.85 -8.21
N VAL A 98 12.49 -13.04 -7.07
CA VAL A 98 11.52 -12.11 -6.52
C VAL A 98 12.09 -11.40 -5.30
N VAL A 99 11.98 -10.07 -5.27
CA VAL A 99 12.32 -9.29 -4.09
C VAL A 99 11.21 -9.47 -3.05
N THR A 100 11.56 -10.08 -1.92
CA THR A 100 10.61 -10.40 -0.85
C THR A 100 10.78 -9.46 0.35
N PRO A 101 9.69 -9.16 1.08
CA PRO A 101 9.76 -8.47 2.36
C PRO A 101 10.60 -9.24 3.38
N PRO A 102 11.14 -8.57 4.41
CA PRO A 102 11.79 -9.24 5.53
C PRO A 102 10.79 -10.16 6.26
N GLU A 103 11.28 -11.28 6.79
CA GLU A 103 10.43 -12.22 7.55
C GLU A 103 10.04 -11.64 8.92
N LYS A 104 10.94 -10.85 9.51
CA LYS A 104 10.68 -10.21 10.81
C LYS A 104 9.64 -9.11 10.67
N PRO A 105 8.64 -9.04 11.57
CA PRO A 105 7.71 -7.92 11.62
C PRO A 105 8.45 -6.59 11.72
N ILE A 106 7.89 -5.55 11.09
CA ILE A 106 8.35 -4.18 11.28
C ILE A 106 7.77 -3.66 12.58
N GLU A 107 8.63 -3.36 13.53
CA GLU A 107 8.27 -2.69 14.76
C GLU A 107 8.33 -1.17 14.52
N MET A 108 7.20 -0.48 14.76
CA MET A 108 7.16 0.98 14.68
C MET A 108 7.85 1.57 15.92
N PRO A 109 8.76 2.54 15.74
CA PRO A 109 9.25 3.32 16.85
C PRO A 109 8.12 4.06 17.58
N GLU A 110 8.36 4.43 18.84
CA GLU A 110 7.41 5.30 19.55
C GLU A 110 7.18 6.61 18.78
N SER A 111 5.95 7.07 18.74
CA SER A 111 5.56 8.28 18.02
C SER A 111 4.37 8.96 18.64
N ASP A 112 4.47 10.30 18.72
CA ASP A 112 3.38 11.19 19.12
C ASP A 112 2.50 11.62 17.93
N ILE A 113 2.93 11.36 16.68
CA ILE A 113 2.20 11.78 15.48
C ILE A 113 1.26 10.65 15.04
N LYS A 114 0.01 10.76 15.46
CA LYS A 114 -1.06 9.80 15.12
C LYS A 114 -2.30 10.56 14.68
N PHE A 115 -2.96 10.09 13.64
CA PHE A 115 -4.22 10.67 13.17
C PHE A 115 -5.02 9.64 12.35
N GLU A 116 -6.30 9.91 12.19
CA GLU A 116 -7.16 9.17 11.29
C GLU A 116 -7.18 9.85 9.92
N LEU A 117 -6.82 9.11 8.86
CA LEU A 117 -6.95 9.54 7.48
C LEU A 117 -8.21 8.94 6.88
N LYS A 118 -9.19 9.78 6.60
CA LYS A 118 -10.43 9.37 5.93
C LYS A 118 -10.21 9.12 4.45
N ASN A 119 -10.92 8.14 3.91
CA ASN A 119 -10.83 7.77 2.49
C ASN A 119 -11.17 8.94 1.56
N ASP A 120 -12.23 9.66 1.84
CA ASP A 120 -12.67 10.82 1.04
C ASP A 120 -11.61 11.94 1.00
N VAL A 121 -10.91 12.16 2.11
CA VAL A 121 -9.79 13.12 2.20
C VAL A 121 -8.60 12.65 1.38
N LEU A 122 -8.26 11.35 1.47
CA LEU A 122 -7.17 10.75 0.69
C LEU A 122 -7.45 10.86 -0.82
N GLU A 123 -8.64 10.46 -1.25
CA GLU A 123 -9.03 10.53 -2.66
C GLU A 123 -9.05 11.97 -3.18
N ASP A 124 -9.55 12.91 -2.38
CA ASP A 124 -9.64 14.33 -2.74
C ASP A 124 -8.25 14.95 -2.92
N ILE A 125 -7.33 14.72 -1.97
CA ILE A 125 -5.97 15.28 -2.10
C ILE A 125 -5.20 14.65 -3.25
N MET A 126 -5.32 13.32 -3.45
CA MET A 126 -4.66 12.62 -4.56
C MET A 126 -5.19 13.10 -5.91
N LYS A 127 -6.49 13.31 -6.04
CA LYS A 127 -7.11 13.88 -7.26
C LYS A 127 -6.56 15.28 -7.56
N LYS A 128 -6.51 16.17 -6.56
CA LYS A 128 -6.00 17.54 -6.73
C LYS A 128 -4.50 17.54 -7.03
N ALA A 129 -3.73 16.71 -6.35
CA ALA A 129 -2.31 16.54 -6.63
C ALA A 129 -2.04 16.09 -8.07
N ASN A 130 -2.87 15.18 -8.60
CA ASN A 130 -2.77 14.73 -9.99
C ASN A 130 -3.11 15.84 -10.99
N VAL A 131 -4.22 16.57 -10.77
CA VAL A 131 -4.64 17.68 -11.66
C VAL A 131 -3.58 18.79 -11.68
N LEU A 132 -3.02 19.15 -10.53
CA LEU A 132 -2.01 20.19 -10.39
C LEU A 132 -0.58 19.68 -10.66
N LYS A 133 -0.41 18.39 -10.97
CA LYS A 133 0.89 17.71 -11.22
C LYS A 133 1.88 17.91 -10.07
N LEU A 134 1.37 17.78 -8.83
CA LEU A 134 2.18 17.90 -7.62
C LEU A 134 2.84 16.56 -7.28
N ALA A 135 4.11 16.61 -6.87
CA ALA A 135 4.92 15.41 -6.65
C ALA A 135 4.95 14.96 -5.19
N ASP A 136 4.64 15.85 -4.27
CA ASP A 136 4.79 15.62 -2.84
C ASP A 136 3.45 15.78 -2.11
N ILE A 137 3.18 14.86 -1.19
CA ILE A 137 2.10 14.94 -0.21
C ILE A 137 2.75 15.11 1.16
N GLY A 138 2.23 16.00 1.98
CA GLY A 138 2.80 16.20 3.30
C GLY A 138 1.74 16.33 4.39
N LEU A 139 2.17 16.10 5.62
CA LEU A 139 1.39 16.34 6.83
C LEU A 139 2.11 17.38 7.67
N LYS A 140 1.47 18.50 7.93
CA LYS A 140 2.03 19.57 8.77
C LYS A 140 1.12 19.93 9.93
N SER A 141 1.73 20.28 11.03
CA SER A 141 1.04 20.87 12.17
C SER A 141 1.08 22.39 12.12
N CYS A 142 0.05 23.01 12.66
CA CYS A 142 0.01 24.45 12.92
C CYS A 142 -0.28 24.67 14.41
N PRO A 143 0.73 24.83 15.28
CA PRO A 143 0.53 24.98 16.73
C PRO A 143 -0.35 26.19 17.11
N LYS A 144 -0.34 27.27 16.31
CA LYS A 144 -1.17 28.46 16.57
C LYS A 144 -2.68 28.17 16.47
N SER A 145 -3.09 27.31 15.53
CA SER A 145 -4.49 26.89 15.37
C SER A 145 -4.74 25.50 15.95
N GLN A 146 -3.70 24.86 16.54
CA GLN A 146 -3.71 23.47 16.96
C GLN A 146 -4.19 22.49 15.87
N GLY A 147 -4.09 22.90 14.61
CA GLY A 147 -4.59 22.14 13.46
C GLY A 147 -3.54 21.21 12.86
N LEU A 148 -4.01 20.09 12.34
CA LEU A 148 -3.27 19.16 11.53
C LEU A 148 -3.75 19.25 10.09
N TYR A 149 -2.83 19.43 9.14
CA TYR A 149 -3.15 19.67 7.74
C TYR A 149 -2.41 18.70 6.83
N LEU A 150 -3.17 17.99 6.00
CA LEU A 150 -2.63 17.28 4.85
C LEU A 150 -2.51 18.27 3.68
N TYR A 151 -1.38 18.25 2.96
CA TYR A 151 -1.16 19.16 1.85
C TYR A 151 -0.47 18.47 0.68
N ALA A 152 -0.65 19.01 -0.52
CA ALA A 152 0.03 18.61 -1.75
C ALA A 152 0.82 19.79 -2.31
N THR A 153 2.04 19.54 -2.78
CA THR A 153 2.93 20.56 -3.35
C THR A 153 3.98 19.92 -4.25
N ASN A 154 4.82 20.75 -4.87
CA ASN A 154 6.10 20.31 -5.43
C ASN A 154 7.22 21.03 -4.70
N LYS A 155 7.84 20.36 -3.72
CA LYS A 155 8.87 20.93 -2.84
C LYS A 155 10.13 21.44 -3.59
N ASN A 156 10.35 21.01 -4.83
CA ASN A 156 11.47 21.43 -5.65
C ASN A 156 11.17 22.68 -6.49
N ASN A 157 10.01 23.30 -6.32
CA ASN A 157 9.59 24.48 -7.04
C ASN A 157 8.95 25.51 -6.08
N ASP A 158 9.64 26.58 -5.80
CA ASP A 158 9.19 27.63 -4.87
C ASP A 158 7.93 28.38 -5.35
N THR A 159 7.58 28.26 -6.63
CA THR A 159 6.37 28.82 -7.23
C THR A 159 5.31 27.77 -7.53
N SER A 160 5.42 26.59 -6.89
CA SER A 160 4.47 25.50 -7.06
C SER A 160 3.07 25.93 -6.62
N ASN A 161 2.07 25.46 -7.37
CA ASN A 161 0.72 25.41 -6.83
C ASN A 161 0.71 24.51 -5.60
N ASP A 162 -0.25 24.71 -4.72
CA ASP A 162 -0.49 23.84 -3.57
C ASP A 162 -1.98 23.64 -3.32
N TYR A 163 -2.28 22.64 -2.49
CA TYR A 163 -3.59 22.42 -1.91
C TYR A 163 -3.42 21.90 -0.49
N SER A 164 -4.26 22.31 0.43
CA SER A 164 -4.23 21.77 1.80
C SER A 164 -5.64 21.61 2.37
N VAL A 165 -5.81 20.58 3.21
CA VAL A 165 -7.05 20.27 3.91
C VAL A 165 -6.76 19.95 5.36
N LYS A 166 -7.61 20.40 6.28
CA LYS A 166 -7.51 20.09 7.70
C LYS A 166 -7.96 18.64 7.94
N VAL A 167 -7.15 17.86 8.66
CA VAL A 167 -7.40 16.44 8.96
C VAL A 167 -7.49 16.13 10.45
N GLY A 168 -7.25 17.10 11.31
CA GLY A 168 -7.34 16.91 12.75
C GLY A 168 -7.02 18.16 13.55
N ASP A 169 -7.12 18.01 14.86
CA ASP A 169 -6.83 19.02 15.87
C ASP A 169 -5.88 18.46 16.93
N GLY A 170 -5.39 19.30 17.83
CA GLY A 170 -4.58 18.91 19.00
C GLY A 170 -3.07 18.89 18.73
N ALA A 171 -2.60 19.37 17.59
CA ALA A 171 -1.17 19.45 17.30
C ALA A 171 -0.48 20.47 18.24
N THR A 172 0.33 19.99 19.18
CA THR A 172 1.05 20.82 20.16
C THR A 172 2.48 21.13 19.72
N LYS A 173 3.11 20.25 18.93
CA LYS A 173 4.46 20.42 18.37
C LYS A 173 4.37 20.82 16.92
N LYS A 174 5.36 21.62 16.46
CA LYS A 174 5.49 21.95 15.04
C LYS A 174 6.23 20.82 14.35
N PHE A 175 5.66 20.27 13.28
CA PHE A 175 6.32 19.30 12.41
C PHE A 175 5.86 19.47 10.96
N ASN A 176 6.64 18.90 10.03
CA ASN A 176 6.34 18.87 8.61
C ASN A 176 6.87 17.58 7.97
N ILE A 177 6.00 16.63 7.78
CA ILE A 177 6.30 15.31 7.24
C ILE A 177 6.03 15.31 5.74
N VAL A 178 6.93 14.71 4.95
CA VAL A 178 6.82 14.69 3.49
C VAL A 178 6.90 13.27 2.95
N PHE A 179 5.94 12.95 2.07
CA PHE A 179 5.88 11.73 1.28
C PHE A 179 6.10 12.05 -0.20
N LYS A 180 6.70 11.13 -0.94
CA LYS A 180 6.50 11.11 -2.39
C LYS A 180 5.08 10.64 -2.69
N LYS A 181 4.34 11.40 -3.50
CA LYS A 181 2.98 11.00 -3.92
C LYS A 181 2.97 9.59 -4.53
N ASP A 182 3.96 9.26 -5.34
CA ASP A 182 4.07 7.96 -6.01
C ASP A 182 4.33 6.78 -5.06
N ASN A 183 4.69 7.05 -3.81
CA ASN A 183 4.82 6.03 -2.76
C ASN A 183 3.49 5.78 -2.01
N LEU A 184 2.49 6.65 -2.15
CA LEU A 184 1.17 6.46 -1.54
C LEU A 184 0.28 5.55 -2.40
N LYS A 185 0.80 4.37 -2.75
CA LYS A 185 0.11 3.31 -3.49
C LYS A 185 -0.70 2.44 -2.53
N ILE A 186 -1.66 3.06 -1.85
CA ILE A 186 -2.51 2.38 -0.87
C ILE A 186 -3.94 2.21 -1.39
N ILE A 187 -4.60 1.12 -1.00
CA ILE A 187 -6.00 0.87 -1.37
C ILE A 187 -6.88 1.94 -0.70
N PRO A 188 -7.86 2.52 -1.40
CA PRO A 188 -8.82 3.44 -0.81
C PRO A 188 -9.53 2.82 0.41
N SER A 189 -9.34 3.42 1.58
CA SER A 189 -9.93 3.04 2.87
C SER A 189 -9.73 4.15 3.90
N ASP A 190 -10.41 4.08 5.02
CA ASP A 190 -10.06 4.84 6.22
C ASP A 190 -8.83 4.18 6.87
N TYR A 191 -7.87 4.98 7.34
CA TYR A 191 -6.64 4.51 7.96
C TYR A 191 -6.38 5.15 9.32
N ASP A 192 -5.95 4.34 10.28
CA ASP A 192 -5.19 4.85 11.43
C ASP A 192 -3.73 5.00 11.00
N VAL A 193 -3.20 6.21 11.08
CA VAL A 193 -1.85 6.54 10.62
C VAL A 193 -0.97 6.88 11.81
N THR A 194 0.19 6.24 11.89
CA THR A 194 1.26 6.53 12.85
C THR A 194 2.51 6.93 12.07
N ILE A 195 3.15 8.04 12.47
CA ILE A 195 4.37 8.53 11.83
C ILE A 195 5.49 8.59 12.85
N ALA A 196 6.59 7.92 12.56
CA ALA A 196 7.82 7.96 13.33
C ALA A 196 8.99 8.46 12.45
N ASN A 197 10.19 8.58 13.03
CA ASN A 197 11.35 9.06 12.28
C ASN A 197 11.67 8.15 11.09
N GLY A 198 11.54 8.69 9.88
CA GLY A 198 11.84 8.03 8.61
C GLY A 198 10.76 7.08 8.08
N ILE A 199 9.73 6.74 8.86
CA ILE A 199 8.72 5.75 8.49
C ILE A 199 7.32 6.14 8.94
N SER A 200 6.32 5.78 8.13
CA SER A 200 4.91 5.85 8.47
C SER A 200 4.26 4.48 8.41
N HIS A 201 3.25 4.27 9.22
CA HIS A 201 2.43 3.07 9.24
C HIS A 201 0.97 3.45 9.03
N PHE A 202 0.33 2.84 8.04
CA PHE A 202 -1.08 2.98 7.72
C PHE A 202 -1.75 1.65 8.01
N LYS A 203 -2.67 1.61 8.94
CA LYS A 203 -3.50 0.43 9.24
C LYS A 203 -4.92 0.72 8.82
N ASN A 204 -5.48 -0.09 7.91
CA ASN A 204 -6.85 0.12 7.46
C ASN A 204 -7.86 -0.18 8.57
N LYS A 205 -9.03 0.44 8.45
CA LYS A 205 -10.17 0.26 9.38
C LYS A 205 -11.25 -0.66 8.79
N ASP A 206 -11.07 -1.14 7.57
CA ASP A 206 -11.96 -2.12 6.96
C ASP A 206 -11.70 -3.49 7.60
N THR A 207 -12.77 -4.16 7.99
CA THR A 207 -12.72 -5.47 8.63
C THR A 207 -12.74 -6.65 7.64
N ASN A 208 -12.96 -6.39 6.36
CA ASN A 208 -13.02 -7.45 5.34
C ASN A 208 -11.64 -8.03 5.00
N VAL A 209 -10.62 -7.18 4.99
CA VAL A 209 -9.21 -7.55 4.79
C VAL A 209 -8.39 -6.71 5.77
N GLU A 210 -7.64 -7.33 6.66
CA GLU A 210 -6.64 -6.61 7.46
C GLU A 210 -5.50 -6.20 6.53
N LEU A 211 -5.23 -4.91 6.43
CA LEU A 211 -4.28 -4.35 5.47
C LEU A 211 -3.45 -3.26 6.13
N GLU A 212 -2.14 -3.39 5.98
CA GLU A 212 -1.17 -2.47 6.55
C GLU A 212 -0.12 -2.07 5.51
N TYR A 213 0.31 -0.80 5.57
CA TYR A 213 1.40 -0.28 4.77
C TYR A 213 2.43 0.41 5.65
N TRP A 214 3.70 0.18 5.35
CA TRP A 214 4.84 0.93 5.88
C TRP A 214 5.47 1.68 4.72
N ILE A 215 5.51 3.01 4.82
CA ILE A 215 5.96 3.89 3.74
C ILE A 215 7.06 4.79 4.29
N SER A 216 8.21 4.80 3.59
CA SER A 216 9.33 5.66 3.93
C SER A 216 8.98 7.12 3.70
N LEU A 217 9.47 7.97 4.58
CA LEU A 217 9.35 9.41 4.52
C LEU A 217 10.55 10.02 3.80
N GLU A 218 10.36 11.20 3.24
CA GLU A 218 11.44 11.96 2.61
C GLU A 218 12.41 12.50 3.67
N ALA A 219 13.70 12.54 3.34
CA ALA A 219 14.78 12.94 4.24
C ALA A 219 14.66 14.39 4.78
N ASN A 220 13.88 15.23 4.11
CA ASN A 220 13.58 16.59 4.54
C ASN A 220 12.33 16.72 5.42
N SER A 221 11.83 15.61 5.93
CA SER A 221 10.77 15.63 6.95
C SER A 221 11.32 16.19 8.26
N ASP A 222 10.55 17.09 8.87
CA ASP A 222 10.84 17.72 10.17
C ASP A 222 9.84 17.18 11.20
N TYR A 223 10.33 16.53 12.26
CA TYR A 223 9.53 15.86 13.29
C TYR A 223 9.27 16.74 14.50
N GLY A 224 9.77 17.96 14.50
CA GLY A 224 9.56 18.94 15.58
C GLY A 224 10.34 18.55 16.85
N GLU A 225 11.60 18.81 16.86
CA GLU A 225 12.44 18.80 18.06
C GLU A 225 12.08 19.91 19.05
#